data_50adfdea8d9c24690a5c6d43476f3ae3
#
_entry.id   50adfdea8d9c24690a5c6d43476f3ae3
#
_cell.length_a   1.000
_cell.length_b   1.000
_cell.length_c   1.000
_cell.angle_alpha   90.00
_cell.angle_beta   90.00
_cell.angle_gamma   90.00
#
_symmetry.space_group_name_H-M   'P 1'
#
loop_
_entity.id
_entity.type
_entity.pdbx_description
1 polymer ?
#
loop_
_entity_poly.entity_id
_entity_poly.type
_entity_poly.pdbx_seq_one_letter_code
_entity_poly.pdbx_strand_id
1 'polypeptide(L)'
;MTGRGSIRHNNRSFSAANVDRSRTDQNVTFCNDDLKQVHHEIFDEALAAYNAKKKKTRDKIPDYYEHIRQGKQEKLFHEAIFQIGNLEDCGCGSPGGERAAAALKEFAESFQERNPHLRVFNMVLHMDEATPH
;
A
#
# COMPACT_ATOMS: atom_id res chain seq x y z
N MET A 1 -2.34 5.97 11.66
CA MET A 1 -2.69 7.24 11.01
C MET A 1 -3.21 6.92 9.61
N THR A 2 -4.45 7.26 9.28
CA THR A 2 -5.01 7.05 7.94
C THR A 2 -4.86 8.33 7.14
N GLY A 3 -3.74 8.48 6.45
CA GLY A 3 -3.51 9.55 5.49
C GLY A 3 -4.04 9.18 4.10
N ARG A 4 -3.98 10.11 3.15
CA ARG A 4 -4.09 9.78 1.72
C ARG A 4 -2.78 9.08 1.32
N GLY A 5 -2.83 7.77 1.15
CA GLY A 5 -1.69 7.01 0.68
C GLY A 5 -1.19 7.49 -0.67
N SER A 6 0.10 7.41 -0.90
CA SER A 6 0.73 7.77 -2.16
C SER A 6 1.60 6.63 -2.68
N ILE A 7 1.03 5.81 -3.55
CA ILE A 7 1.77 4.75 -4.26
C ILE A 7 3.02 5.32 -4.96
N ARG A 8 2.93 6.55 -5.48
CA ARG A 8 4.08 7.21 -6.12
C ARG A 8 5.20 7.53 -5.13
N HIS A 9 4.86 7.92 -3.90
CA HIS A 9 5.84 8.13 -2.83
C HIS A 9 6.45 6.79 -2.40
N ASN A 10 5.62 5.78 -2.17
CA ASN A 10 6.08 4.45 -1.77
C ASN A 10 7.05 3.85 -2.78
N ASN A 11 6.75 3.98 -4.06
CA ASN A 11 7.58 3.46 -5.15
C ASN A 11 8.73 4.39 -5.58
N ARG A 12 8.94 5.51 -4.86
CA ARG A 12 9.95 6.53 -5.20
C ARG A 12 9.88 7.02 -6.65
N SER A 13 8.67 7.05 -7.22
CA SER A 13 8.44 7.60 -8.57
C SER A 13 8.44 9.14 -8.60
N PHE A 14 8.53 9.79 -7.44
CA PHE A 14 8.91 11.18 -7.27
C PHE A 14 9.75 11.35 -6.00
N SER A 15 10.50 12.45 -5.91
CA SER A 15 11.35 12.74 -4.76
C SER A 15 10.65 13.69 -3.79
N ALA A 16 10.56 13.29 -2.52
CA ALA A 16 10.16 14.17 -1.43
C ALA A 16 11.41 14.75 -0.72
N ALA A 17 11.24 15.89 -0.07
CA ALA A 17 12.35 16.60 0.58
C ALA A 17 12.95 15.85 1.78
N ASN A 18 12.19 14.94 2.39
CA ASN A 18 12.60 14.12 3.53
C ASN A 18 13.31 12.81 3.15
N VAL A 19 13.51 12.56 1.86
CA VAL A 19 14.13 11.33 1.32
C VAL A 19 15.62 11.56 1.12
N ASP A 20 16.45 10.73 1.77
CA ASP A 20 17.88 10.65 1.52
C ASP A 20 18.16 9.70 0.35
N ARG A 21 18.38 10.28 -0.83
CA ARG A 21 18.60 9.53 -2.06
C ARG A 21 19.82 8.60 -2.03
N SER A 22 20.81 8.87 -1.18
CA SER A 22 21.99 8.02 -1.06
C SER A 22 21.68 6.66 -0.42
N ARG A 23 20.52 6.52 0.20
CA ARG A 23 20.04 5.30 0.86
C ARG A 23 18.84 4.64 0.19
N THR A 24 18.34 5.18 -0.92
CA THR A 24 17.15 4.65 -1.61
C THR A 24 17.35 3.21 -2.11
N ASP A 25 18.58 2.80 -2.41
CA ASP A 25 18.93 1.43 -2.77
C ASP A 25 18.80 0.42 -1.61
N GLN A 26 18.68 0.91 -0.37
CA GLN A 26 18.44 0.08 0.82
C GLN A 26 16.95 -0.19 1.06
N ASN A 27 16.05 0.47 0.35
CA ASN A 27 14.62 0.21 0.42
C ASN A 27 14.31 -1.21 -0.07
N VAL A 28 13.34 -1.86 0.57
CA VAL A 28 12.91 -3.21 0.20
C VAL A 28 11.47 -3.18 -0.27
N THR A 29 11.23 -3.61 -1.50
CA THR A 29 9.87 -3.78 -2.04
C THR A 29 9.46 -5.25 -1.92
N PHE A 30 8.44 -5.54 -1.12
CA PHE A 30 7.88 -6.89 -0.95
C PHE A 30 6.84 -7.21 -2.02
N CYS A 31 5.99 -6.25 -2.37
CA CYS A 31 5.07 -6.36 -3.49
C CYS A 31 4.73 -4.98 -4.06
N ASN A 32 4.41 -4.95 -5.35
CA ASN A 32 4.01 -3.74 -6.06
C ASN A 32 3.16 -4.12 -7.27
N ASP A 33 1.92 -4.54 -7.00
CA ASP A 33 0.97 -4.93 -8.03
C ASP A 33 0.21 -3.71 -8.56
N ASP A 34 -0.32 -3.81 -9.78
CA ASP A 34 -1.16 -2.77 -10.35
C ASP A 34 -2.53 -2.73 -9.63
N LEU A 35 -2.84 -1.59 -9.04
CA LEU A 35 -4.06 -1.42 -8.24
C LEU A 35 -5.33 -1.68 -9.05
N LYS A 36 -5.38 -1.23 -10.30
CA LYS A 36 -6.56 -1.42 -11.15
C LYS A 36 -6.75 -2.90 -11.48
N GLN A 37 -5.68 -3.60 -11.81
CA GLN A 37 -5.72 -5.03 -12.05
C GLN A 37 -6.16 -5.80 -10.82
N VAL A 38 -5.64 -5.46 -9.64
CA VAL A 38 -6.04 -6.08 -8.35
C VAL A 38 -7.54 -5.85 -8.09
N HIS A 39 -8.09 -4.68 -8.38
CA HIS A 39 -9.52 -4.44 -8.28
C HIS A 39 -10.33 -5.36 -9.20
N HIS A 40 -9.91 -5.54 -10.45
CA HIS A 40 -10.57 -6.46 -11.38
C HIS A 40 -10.51 -7.90 -10.90
N GLU A 41 -9.35 -8.37 -10.41
CA GLU A 41 -9.20 -9.73 -9.85
C GLU A 41 -10.15 -9.99 -8.68
N ILE A 42 -10.38 -9.00 -7.82
CA ILE A 42 -11.19 -9.16 -6.62
C ILE A 42 -12.69 -9.00 -6.92
N PHE A 43 -13.08 -8.03 -7.76
CA PHE A 43 -14.45 -7.54 -7.82
C PHE A 43 -15.21 -7.88 -9.10
N ASP A 44 -14.57 -8.32 -10.19
CA ASP A 44 -15.25 -8.52 -11.48
C ASP A 44 -16.35 -9.60 -11.40
N GLU A 45 -16.13 -10.68 -10.68
CA GLU A 45 -17.16 -11.73 -10.51
C GLU A 45 -18.37 -11.19 -9.72
N ALA A 46 -18.13 -10.50 -8.62
CA ALA A 46 -19.19 -9.89 -7.82
C ALA A 46 -19.93 -8.80 -8.60
N LEU A 47 -19.20 -8.03 -9.41
CA LEU A 47 -19.77 -6.99 -10.29
C LEU A 47 -20.68 -7.60 -11.37
N ALA A 48 -20.23 -8.69 -11.98
CA ALA A 48 -21.06 -9.41 -12.97
C ALA A 48 -22.37 -9.91 -12.34
N ALA A 49 -22.29 -10.51 -11.15
CA ALA A 49 -23.46 -10.98 -10.41
C ALA A 49 -24.40 -9.81 -9.99
N TYR A 50 -23.84 -8.67 -9.61
CA TYR A 50 -24.62 -7.46 -9.32
C TYR A 50 -25.33 -6.95 -10.56
N ASN A 51 -24.62 -6.82 -11.69
CA ASN A 51 -25.15 -6.29 -12.95
C ASN A 51 -26.20 -7.21 -13.57
N ALA A 52 -26.10 -8.54 -13.40
CA ALA A 52 -27.09 -9.50 -13.87
C ALA A 52 -28.48 -9.29 -13.26
N LYS A 53 -28.56 -8.74 -12.06
CA LYS A 53 -29.82 -8.41 -11.37
C LYS A 53 -30.46 -7.10 -11.84
N LYS A 54 -29.75 -6.30 -12.64
CA LYS A 54 -30.23 -4.99 -13.08
C LYS A 54 -30.93 -5.10 -14.43
N LYS A 55 -32.20 -4.63 -14.49
CA LYS A 55 -33.00 -4.65 -15.72
C LYS A 55 -32.61 -3.56 -16.72
N LYS A 56 -32.16 -2.41 -16.24
CA LYS A 56 -31.84 -1.26 -17.09
C LYS A 56 -30.33 -1.07 -17.17
N THR A 57 -29.80 -0.79 -18.35
CA THR A 57 -28.38 -0.54 -18.60
C THR A 57 -27.83 0.60 -17.75
N ARG A 58 -28.62 1.68 -17.53
CA ARG A 58 -28.22 2.83 -16.71
C ARG A 58 -27.98 2.48 -15.23
N ASP A 59 -28.53 1.37 -14.74
CA ASP A 59 -28.42 0.93 -13.36
C ASP A 59 -27.24 -0.04 -13.16
N LYS A 60 -26.54 -0.40 -14.25
CA LYS A 60 -25.36 -1.26 -14.24
C LYS A 60 -24.09 -0.44 -14.03
N ILE A 61 -23.12 -1.03 -13.38
CA ILE A 61 -21.78 -0.47 -13.19
C ILE A 61 -20.85 -1.14 -14.20
N PRO A 62 -20.33 -0.42 -15.21
CA PRO A 62 -19.47 -1.02 -16.23
C PRO A 62 -18.06 -1.37 -15.70
N ASP A 63 -17.50 -0.57 -14.82
CA ASP A 63 -16.17 -0.73 -14.24
C ASP A 63 -16.21 -0.26 -12.77
N TYR A 64 -15.99 -1.18 -11.84
CA TYR A 64 -16.09 -0.87 -10.41
C TYR A 64 -14.93 0.01 -9.91
N TYR A 65 -13.72 -0.16 -10.47
CA TYR A 65 -12.59 0.71 -10.15
C TYR A 65 -12.88 2.17 -10.51
N GLU A 66 -13.39 2.41 -11.73
CA GLU A 66 -13.75 3.77 -12.18
C GLU A 66 -14.94 4.33 -11.39
N HIS A 67 -15.88 3.49 -11.02
CA HIS A 67 -17.02 3.86 -10.16
C HIS A 67 -16.55 4.41 -8.82
N ILE A 68 -15.64 3.69 -8.12
CA ILE A 68 -15.05 4.15 -6.86
C ILE A 68 -14.20 5.41 -7.09
N ARG A 69 -13.37 5.44 -8.12
CA ARG A 69 -12.49 6.56 -8.43
C ARG A 69 -13.24 7.88 -8.62
N GLN A 70 -14.43 7.82 -9.22
CA GLN A 70 -15.30 8.97 -9.46
C GLN A 70 -16.24 9.25 -8.27
N GLY A 71 -16.45 8.27 -7.41
CA GLY A 71 -17.28 8.37 -6.21
C GLY A 71 -16.61 9.17 -5.09
N LYS A 72 -17.39 9.41 -4.02
CA LYS A 72 -16.91 10.13 -2.83
C LYS A 72 -17.03 9.31 -1.53
N GLN A 73 -17.67 8.16 -1.59
CA GLN A 73 -17.98 7.35 -0.40
C GLN A 73 -16.93 6.27 -0.14
N GLU A 74 -16.42 5.64 -1.20
CA GLU A 74 -15.48 4.54 -1.13
C GLU A 74 -14.08 5.00 -1.50
N LYS A 75 -13.06 4.26 -1.07
CA LYS A 75 -11.66 4.50 -1.41
C LYS A 75 -11.13 3.31 -2.18
N LEU A 76 -10.28 3.58 -3.17
CA LEU A 76 -9.63 2.54 -3.97
C LEU A 76 -8.73 1.62 -3.14
N PHE A 77 -8.11 2.18 -2.09
CA PHE A 77 -7.24 1.45 -1.17
C PHE A 77 -7.10 2.18 0.16
N HIS A 78 -6.59 1.50 1.15
CA HIS A 78 -6.15 2.05 2.43
C HIS A 78 -4.66 1.84 2.59
N GLU A 79 -3.98 2.79 3.23
CA GLU A 79 -2.58 2.69 3.58
C GLU A 79 -2.43 2.60 5.09
N ALA A 80 -1.50 1.76 5.54
CA ALA A 80 -1.06 1.69 6.91
C ALA A 80 0.46 1.86 6.96
N ILE A 81 0.94 2.69 7.87
CA ILE A 81 2.36 2.89 8.11
C ILE A 81 2.71 2.24 9.45
N PHE A 82 3.73 1.41 9.44
CA PHE A 82 4.27 0.75 10.63
C PHE A 82 5.68 1.27 10.89
N GLN A 83 5.93 1.73 12.10
CA GLN A 83 7.22 2.27 12.54
C GLN A 83 7.55 1.73 13.93
N ILE A 84 8.82 1.47 14.18
CA ILE A 84 9.32 1.05 15.48
C ILE A 84 10.25 2.15 16.02
N GLY A 85 9.94 2.62 17.25
CA GLY A 85 10.73 3.64 17.91
C GLY A 85 10.61 5.04 17.30
N ASN A 86 11.63 5.83 17.52
CA ASN A 86 11.76 7.22 17.07
C ASN A 86 13.14 7.48 16.45
N LEU A 87 13.39 8.72 16.01
CA LEU A 87 14.66 9.08 15.38
C LEU A 87 15.88 8.90 16.32
N GLU A 88 15.73 9.17 17.61
CA GLU A 88 16.83 9.10 18.57
C GLU A 88 17.28 7.64 18.81
N ASP A 89 16.31 6.71 18.91
CA ASP A 89 16.57 5.31 19.23
C ASP A 89 16.74 4.42 18.01
N CYS A 90 15.98 4.70 16.95
CA CYS A 90 15.83 3.85 15.77
C CYS A 90 16.05 4.60 14.45
N GLY A 91 16.86 5.64 14.43
CA GLY A 91 17.23 6.35 13.21
C GLY A 91 17.87 5.42 12.16
N CYS A 92 17.56 5.61 10.89
CA CYS A 92 18.18 4.86 9.81
C CYS A 92 19.72 4.97 9.86
N GLY A 93 20.42 3.85 9.69
CA GLY A 93 21.87 3.75 9.80
C GLY A 93 22.41 3.62 11.22
N SER A 94 21.56 3.67 12.25
CA SER A 94 21.94 3.36 13.64
C SER A 94 21.74 1.87 13.96
N PRO A 95 22.43 1.32 14.99
CA PRO A 95 22.18 -0.06 15.44
C PRO A 95 20.73 -0.31 15.86
N GLY A 96 20.02 0.71 16.38
CA GLY A 96 18.59 0.63 16.68
C GLY A 96 17.74 0.59 15.43
N GLY A 97 18.07 1.41 14.43
CA GLY A 97 17.43 1.39 13.12
C GLY A 97 17.58 0.06 12.39
N GLU A 98 18.75 -0.55 12.43
CA GLU A 98 18.98 -1.88 11.84
C GLU A 98 18.12 -2.97 12.49
N ARG A 99 17.99 -2.94 13.83
CA ARG A 99 17.09 -3.88 14.53
C ARG A 99 15.62 -3.62 14.22
N ALA A 100 15.22 -2.36 14.14
CA ALA A 100 13.87 -1.98 13.76
C ALA A 100 13.54 -2.44 12.34
N ALA A 101 14.46 -2.24 11.38
CA ALA A 101 14.31 -2.70 10.00
C ALA A 101 14.17 -4.21 9.90
N ALA A 102 14.98 -4.97 10.65
CA ALA A 102 14.90 -6.44 10.68
C ALA A 102 13.54 -6.92 11.20
N ALA A 103 13.04 -6.31 12.30
CA ALA A 103 11.74 -6.65 12.86
C ALA A 103 10.58 -6.27 11.90
N LEU A 104 10.64 -5.12 11.24
CA LEU A 104 9.65 -4.69 10.25
C LEU A 104 9.67 -5.60 9.02
N LYS A 105 10.83 -6.07 8.58
CA LYS A 105 10.95 -7.03 7.48
C LYS A 105 10.26 -8.36 7.81
N GLU A 106 10.53 -8.93 8.97
CA GLU A 106 9.87 -10.16 9.45
C GLU A 106 8.34 -9.97 9.56
N PHE A 107 7.92 -8.83 10.09
CA PHE A 107 6.52 -8.46 10.16
C PHE A 107 5.87 -8.38 8.77
N ALA A 108 6.54 -7.76 7.80
CA ALA A 108 6.05 -7.61 6.43
C ALA A 108 5.92 -8.97 5.71
N GLU A 109 6.94 -9.83 5.81
CA GLU A 109 6.97 -11.15 5.17
C GLU A 109 5.80 -12.04 5.60
N SER A 110 5.36 -11.93 6.85
CA SER A 110 4.23 -12.71 7.40
C SER A 110 2.88 -11.99 7.33
N PHE A 111 2.84 -10.73 6.87
CA PHE A 111 1.64 -9.88 7.00
C PHE A 111 0.44 -10.43 6.23
N GLN A 112 0.60 -10.82 4.98
CA GLN A 112 -0.49 -11.33 4.14
C GLN A 112 -1.06 -12.63 4.70
N GLU A 113 -0.23 -13.53 5.20
CA GLU A 113 -0.67 -14.80 5.82
C GLU A 113 -1.49 -14.56 7.07
N ARG A 114 -1.06 -13.62 7.93
CA ARG A 114 -1.78 -13.25 9.15
C ARG A 114 -3.07 -12.48 8.89
N ASN A 115 -3.23 -11.93 7.68
CA ASN A 115 -4.38 -11.10 7.28
C ASN A 115 -5.01 -11.63 5.98
N PRO A 116 -5.60 -12.84 6.00
CA PRO A 116 -6.07 -13.49 4.77
C PRO A 116 -7.26 -12.77 4.11
N HIS A 117 -7.94 -11.89 4.84
CA HIS A 117 -9.08 -11.10 4.32
C HIS A 117 -8.66 -9.76 3.72
N LEU A 118 -7.37 -9.41 3.77
CA LEU A 118 -6.81 -8.24 3.11
C LEU A 118 -6.07 -8.68 1.84
N ARG A 119 -6.15 -7.89 0.79
CA ARG A 119 -5.30 -8.03 -0.40
C ARG A 119 -4.23 -6.95 -0.35
N VAL A 120 -3.03 -7.32 0.03
CA VAL A 120 -1.87 -6.42 -0.02
C VAL A 120 -1.40 -6.35 -1.46
N PHE A 121 -1.36 -5.16 -2.04
CA PHE A 121 -0.93 -4.94 -3.42
C PHE A 121 0.35 -4.10 -3.52
N ASN A 122 0.67 -3.33 -2.48
CA ASN A 122 1.90 -2.55 -2.40
C ASN A 122 2.41 -2.58 -0.95
N MET A 123 3.67 -3.00 -0.78
CA MET A 123 4.33 -3.04 0.51
C MET A 123 5.82 -2.76 0.33
N VAL A 124 6.31 -1.74 1.00
CA VAL A 124 7.70 -1.27 0.91
C VAL A 124 8.22 -0.98 2.32
N LEU A 125 9.45 -1.38 2.60
CA LEU A 125 10.22 -0.91 3.75
C LEU A 125 11.12 0.22 3.29
N HIS A 126 10.90 1.41 3.81
CA HIS A 126 11.73 2.58 3.53
C HIS A 126 12.88 2.69 4.52
N MET A 127 14.11 2.77 3.98
CA MET A 127 15.36 2.98 4.73
C MET A 127 15.98 4.34 4.42
N ASP A 128 15.37 5.11 3.53
CA ASP A 128 15.84 6.39 3.02
C ASP A 128 15.14 7.61 3.63
N GLU A 129 14.44 7.41 4.74
CA GLU A 129 13.87 8.49 5.56
C GLU A 129 14.51 8.50 6.97
N ALA A 130 13.94 9.27 7.90
CA ALA A 130 14.52 9.44 9.23
C ALA A 130 14.59 8.13 10.04
N THR A 131 13.54 7.31 9.94
CA THR A 131 13.42 5.99 10.59
C THR A 131 12.93 4.94 9.62
N PRO A 132 13.26 3.64 9.83
CA PRO A 132 12.66 2.54 9.05
C PRO A 132 11.15 2.48 9.24
N HIS A 133 10.40 2.35 8.15
CA HIS A 133 8.94 2.19 8.20
C HIS A 133 8.37 1.55 6.94
#